data_b1f502d2c1705af88be9e8ebb992d0ac
#
_entry.id   b1f502d2c1705af88be9e8ebb992d0ac
#
_cell.length_a   1.000
_cell.length_b   1.000
_cell.length_c   1.000
_cell.angle_alpha   90.00
_cell.angle_beta   90.00
_cell.angle_gamma   90.00
#
_symmetry.space_group_name_H-M   'P 1'
#
loop_
_entity.id
_entity.type
_entity.pdbx_description
1 polymer ?
#
loop_
_entity_poly.entity_id
_entity_poly.type
_entity_poly.pdbx_seq_one_letter_code
_entity_poly.pdbx_strand_id
1 'polypeptide(L)'
;PARSQHVVDFLKLRLEQLLSDHNADCSAPCVTACPAGIEIQRYLRAVADGNYEYAVRIIKDDNPFPVVCGRVCPHHCEDACRRNLVDAPVAINHVKRFAADWDLARPTPWIPRKATPTGKRIAIVGAGPSGLSAAYYSASNGHDVTVFDKQPEPGGMMRYGIPAYRLPHDVRAKE
;
A
#
# COMPACT_ATOMS: atom_id res chain seq x y z
N PRO A 1 2.80 -48.04 6.23
CA PRO A 1 3.62 -47.16 7.10
C PRO A 1 2.98 -45.78 7.30
N ALA A 2 2.55 -45.06 6.25
CA ALA A 2 1.90 -43.75 6.44
C ALA A 2 0.54 -43.76 7.13
N ARG A 3 -0.04 -44.96 7.35
CA ARG A 3 -1.31 -45.19 8.05
C ARG A 3 -1.13 -45.93 9.39
N SER A 4 0.10 -46.04 9.89
CA SER A 4 0.28 -46.64 11.21
C SER A 4 -0.33 -45.72 12.27
N GLN A 5 -0.97 -46.30 13.29
CA GLN A 5 -1.62 -45.56 14.38
C GLN A 5 -0.63 -44.56 15.02
N HIS A 6 0.61 -44.95 15.19
CA HIS A 6 1.65 -44.12 15.78
C HIS A 6 1.92 -42.81 14.95
N VAL A 7 1.90 -42.92 13.60
CA VAL A 7 2.06 -41.74 12.73
C VAL A 7 0.83 -40.83 12.82
N VAL A 8 -0.36 -41.41 12.87
CA VAL A 8 -1.61 -40.65 13.02
C VAL A 8 -1.62 -39.89 14.35
N ASP A 9 -1.25 -40.56 15.45
CA ASP A 9 -1.22 -39.94 16.78
C ASP A 9 -0.16 -38.81 16.85
N PHE A 10 1.00 -39.01 16.23
CA PHE A 10 2.03 -37.98 16.13
C PHE A 10 1.55 -36.77 15.36
N LEU A 11 0.94 -36.99 14.19
CA LEU A 11 0.40 -35.88 13.36
C LEU A 11 -0.73 -35.13 14.08
N LYS A 12 -1.60 -35.86 14.80
CA LYS A 12 -2.66 -35.26 15.61
C LYS A 12 -2.08 -34.38 16.73
N LEU A 13 -1.10 -34.87 17.46
CA LEU A 13 -0.42 -34.10 18.50
C LEU A 13 0.24 -32.84 17.95
N ARG A 14 0.89 -32.93 16.78
CA ARG A 14 1.49 -31.76 16.12
C ARG A 14 0.46 -30.75 15.66
N LEU A 15 -0.67 -31.21 15.14
CA LEU A 15 -1.77 -30.33 14.74
C LEU A 15 -2.37 -29.61 15.96
N GLU A 16 -2.59 -30.33 17.05
CA GLU A 16 -3.08 -29.78 18.32
C GLU A 16 -2.13 -28.69 18.87
N GLN A 17 -0.82 -28.96 18.85
CA GLN A 17 0.18 -27.96 19.22
C GLN A 17 0.14 -26.72 18.32
N LEU A 18 0.08 -26.89 17.00
CA LEU A 18 -0.03 -25.77 16.05
C LEU A 18 -1.29 -24.95 16.30
N LEU A 19 -2.43 -25.59 16.57
CA LEU A 19 -3.69 -24.90 16.85
C LEU A 19 -3.68 -24.19 18.21
N SER A 20 -3.03 -24.77 19.23
CA SER A 20 -2.90 -24.18 20.55
C SER A 20 -1.96 -22.95 20.55
N ASP A 21 -0.89 -23.01 19.76
CA ASP A 21 0.07 -21.92 19.62
C ASP A 21 -0.36 -20.86 18.57
N HIS A 22 -1.49 -21.10 17.89
CA HIS A 22 -2.01 -20.20 16.88
C HIS A 22 -2.73 -19.01 17.52
N ASN A 23 -2.10 -17.84 17.47
CA ASN A 23 -2.64 -16.59 18.02
C ASN A 23 -3.73 -15.93 17.16
N ALA A 24 -4.33 -16.67 16.22
CA ALA A 24 -5.32 -16.20 15.25
C ALA A 24 -4.89 -14.96 14.40
N ASP A 25 -3.62 -14.67 14.35
CA ASP A 25 -3.03 -13.59 13.56
C ASP A 25 -2.94 -14.01 12.07
N CYS A 26 -4.08 -14.20 11.43
CA CYS A 26 -4.16 -14.58 10.01
C CYS A 26 -3.67 -13.46 9.08
N SER A 27 -3.60 -12.23 9.58
CA SER A 27 -3.01 -11.08 8.89
C SER A 27 -1.76 -10.61 9.63
N ALA A 28 -0.73 -10.21 8.88
CA ALA A 28 0.48 -9.68 9.50
C ALA A 28 0.18 -8.38 10.25
N PRO A 29 0.74 -8.17 11.47
CA PRO A 29 0.50 -6.96 12.25
C PRO A 29 0.83 -5.66 11.49
N CYS A 30 1.83 -5.68 10.60
CA CYS A 30 2.17 -4.53 9.77
C CYS A 30 1.05 -4.17 8.78
N VAL A 31 0.31 -5.14 8.25
CA VAL A 31 -0.85 -4.91 7.38
C VAL A 31 -2.00 -4.33 8.19
N THR A 32 -2.30 -4.93 9.35
CA THR A 32 -3.38 -4.48 10.23
C THR A 32 -3.13 -3.06 10.77
N ALA A 33 -1.87 -2.71 11.07
CA ALA A 33 -1.49 -1.39 11.54
C ALA A 33 -1.45 -0.33 10.43
N CYS A 34 -1.46 -0.74 9.16
CA CYS A 34 -1.48 0.20 8.04
C CYS A 34 -2.89 0.77 7.85
N PRO A 35 -3.11 2.10 7.96
CA PRO A 35 -4.44 2.68 7.77
C PRO A 35 -5.04 2.43 6.38
N ALA A 36 -4.19 2.22 5.36
CA ALA A 36 -4.62 1.88 4.00
C ALA A 36 -4.76 0.37 3.77
N GLY A 37 -4.36 -0.48 4.73
CA GLY A 37 -4.46 -1.93 4.59
C GLY A 37 -3.55 -2.54 3.52
N ILE A 38 -2.49 -1.86 3.10
CA ILE A 38 -1.62 -2.31 2.00
C ILE A 38 -1.07 -3.71 2.30
N GLU A 39 -1.08 -4.59 1.31
CA GLU A 39 -0.50 -5.94 1.39
C GLU A 39 1.04 -5.89 1.43
N ILE A 40 1.57 -5.47 2.58
CA ILE A 40 2.98 -5.15 2.78
C ILE A 40 3.91 -6.32 2.43
N GLN A 41 3.59 -7.51 2.89
CA GLN A 41 4.42 -8.70 2.63
C GLN A 41 4.53 -9.00 1.12
N ARG A 42 3.45 -8.80 0.37
CA ARG A 42 3.43 -9.05 -1.08
C ARG A 42 4.34 -8.08 -1.83
N TYR A 43 4.25 -6.78 -1.57
CA TYR A 43 5.11 -5.86 -2.29
C TYR A 43 6.58 -5.93 -1.84
N LEU A 44 6.86 -6.22 -0.56
CA LEU A 44 8.23 -6.47 -0.10
C LEU A 44 8.84 -7.68 -0.81
N ARG A 45 8.07 -8.75 -0.95
CA ARG A 45 8.49 -9.93 -1.72
C ARG A 45 8.72 -9.59 -3.19
N ALA A 46 7.81 -8.86 -3.82
CA ALA A 46 7.96 -8.44 -5.21
C ALA A 46 9.23 -7.59 -5.42
N VAL A 47 9.55 -6.69 -4.48
CA VAL A 47 10.80 -5.91 -4.54
C VAL A 47 12.03 -6.81 -4.38
N ALA A 48 11.99 -7.76 -3.45
CA ALA A 48 13.08 -8.72 -3.23
C ALA A 48 13.35 -9.59 -4.48
N ASP A 49 12.30 -9.93 -5.22
CA ASP A 49 12.38 -10.68 -6.47
C ASP A 49 12.75 -9.82 -7.70
N GLY A 50 12.98 -8.51 -7.51
CA GLY A 50 13.29 -7.56 -8.59
C GLY A 50 12.08 -7.15 -9.44
N ASN A 51 10.87 -7.55 -9.07
CA ASN A 51 9.64 -7.22 -9.80
C ASN A 51 9.02 -5.93 -9.27
N TYR A 52 9.67 -4.80 -9.56
CA TYR A 52 9.30 -3.50 -9.00
C TYR A 52 7.95 -2.98 -9.53
N GLU A 53 7.63 -3.28 -10.80
CA GLU A 53 6.33 -2.88 -11.38
C GLU A 53 5.17 -3.58 -10.65
N TYR A 54 5.31 -4.87 -10.36
CA TYR A 54 4.31 -5.60 -9.59
C TYR A 54 4.20 -5.09 -8.16
N ALA A 55 5.32 -4.71 -7.54
CA ALA A 55 5.30 -4.08 -6.21
C ALA A 55 4.52 -2.76 -6.22
N VAL A 56 4.75 -1.90 -7.22
CA VAL A 56 4.00 -0.63 -7.39
C VAL A 56 2.52 -0.89 -7.56
N ARG A 57 2.14 -1.88 -8.38
CA ARG A 57 0.75 -2.28 -8.56
C ARG A 57 0.08 -2.63 -7.24
N ILE A 58 0.69 -3.54 -6.45
CA ILE A 58 0.18 -3.94 -5.14
C ILE A 58 -0.01 -2.72 -4.22
N ILE A 59 0.96 -1.80 -4.21
CA ILE A 59 0.87 -0.60 -3.38
C ILE A 59 -0.28 0.32 -3.84
N LYS A 60 -0.41 0.55 -5.15
CA LYS A 60 -1.41 1.46 -5.72
C LYS A 60 -2.83 0.89 -5.73
N ASP A 61 -3.01 -0.41 -5.50
CA ASP A 61 -4.33 -0.99 -5.28
C ASP A 61 -5.01 -0.40 -4.02
N ASP A 62 -4.24 -0.12 -2.96
CA ASP A 62 -4.76 0.41 -1.69
C ASP A 62 -4.29 1.84 -1.36
N ASN A 63 -3.24 2.33 -2.02
CA ASN A 63 -2.66 3.64 -1.78
C ASN A 63 -2.30 4.35 -3.08
N PRO A 64 -3.11 5.33 -3.53
CA PRO A 64 -2.86 6.06 -4.78
C PRO A 64 -1.68 7.03 -4.72
N PHE A 65 -1.12 7.33 -3.52
CA PHE A 65 -0.02 8.27 -3.30
C PHE A 65 1.21 7.62 -2.64
N PRO A 66 1.81 6.59 -3.24
CA PRO A 66 2.94 5.90 -2.64
C PRO A 66 4.18 6.77 -2.49
N VAL A 67 4.40 7.73 -3.39
CA VAL A 67 5.55 8.66 -3.36
C VAL A 67 5.41 9.64 -2.20
N VAL A 68 4.23 10.25 -2.03
CA VAL A 68 3.92 11.14 -0.90
C VAL A 68 3.99 10.35 0.40
N CYS A 69 3.28 9.22 0.50
CA CYS A 69 3.27 8.40 1.70
C CYS A 69 4.66 7.85 2.05
N GLY A 70 5.51 7.59 1.05
CA GLY A 70 6.90 7.19 1.26
C GLY A 70 7.76 8.24 1.97
N ARG A 71 7.31 9.52 1.99
CA ARG A 71 8.03 10.66 2.57
C ARG A 71 7.43 11.18 3.87
N VAL A 72 6.11 11.02 4.07
CA VAL A 72 5.42 11.66 5.19
C VAL A 72 4.72 10.70 6.14
N CYS A 73 4.66 9.41 5.80
CA CYS A 73 4.03 8.40 6.65
C CYS A 73 4.73 8.29 8.02
N PRO A 74 3.99 8.15 9.13
CA PRO A 74 4.55 7.93 10.46
C PRO A 74 5.01 6.48 10.74
N HIS A 75 4.89 5.56 9.78
CA HIS A 75 5.42 4.20 9.82
C HIS A 75 4.76 3.24 10.84
N HIS A 76 3.47 3.34 11.10
CA HIS A 76 2.76 2.45 12.03
C HIS A 76 3.00 0.95 11.77
N CYS A 77 3.24 0.58 10.50
CA CYS A 77 3.57 -0.79 10.13
C CYS A 77 4.95 -1.25 10.67
N GLU A 78 5.91 -0.34 10.79
CA GLU A 78 7.24 -0.62 11.34
C GLU A 78 7.16 -0.73 12.87
N ASP A 79 6.36 0.12 13.53
CA ASP A 79 6.11 0.04 14.97
C ASP A 79 5.48 -1.30 15.36
N ALA A 80 4.56 -1.83 14.54
CA ALA A 80 3.90 -3.10 14.74
C ALA A 80 4.69 -4.32 14.21
N CYS A 81 5.90 -4.12 13.67
CA CYS A 81 6.68 -5.18 13.07
C CYS A 81 7.14 -6.20 14.11
N ARG A 82 6.84 -7.49 13.90
CA ARG A 82 7.27 -8.56 14.81
C ARG A 82 8.79 -8.73 14.92
N ARG A 83 9.54 -8.25 13.93
CA ARG A 83 11.01 -8.23 14.05
C ARG A 83 11.52 -7.37 15.19
N ASN A 84 10.73 -6.39 15.65
CA ASN A 84 11.05 -5.62 16.87
C ASN A 84 11.25 -6.50 18.12
N LEU A 85 10.72 -7.74 18.12
CA LEU A 85 10.90 -8.71 19.20
C LEU A 85 12.27 -9.41 19.15
N VAL A 86 13.00 -9.28 18.04
CA VAL A 86 14.26 -9.99 17.79
C VAL A 86 15.42 -9.00 17.61
N ASP A 87 15.26 -8.03 16.73
CA ASP A 87 16.32 -7.06 16.39
C ASP A 87 15.74 -5.67 16.03
N ALA A 88 15.40 -5.44 14.76
CA ALA A 88 14.91 -4.17 14.29
C ALA A 88 13.78 -4.40 13.24
N PRO A 89 12.85 -3.46 13.08
CA PRO A 89 11.77 -3.60 12.12
C PRO A 89 12.32 -3.66 10.68
N VAL A 90 11.58 -4.32 9.81
CA VAL A 90 11.84 -4.20 8.37
C VAL A 90 11.59 -2.76 7.95
N ALA A 91 12.47 -2.18 7.13
CA ALA A 91 12.36 -0.81 6.62
C ALA A 91 11.24 -0.68 5.56
N ILE A 92 10.02 -0.97 5.98
CA ILE A 92 8.82 -1.15 5.14
C ILE A 92 8.54 0.10 4.29
N ASN A 93 8.56 1.27 4.94
CA ASN A 93 8.27 2.53 4.26
C ASN A 93 9.37 2.95 3.29
N HIS A 94 10.64 2.66 3.60
CA HIS A 94 11.76 2.93 2.71
C HIS A 94 11.70 2.07 1.45
N VAL A 95 11.33 0.78 1.58
CA VAL A 95 11.12 -0.10 0.42
C VAL A 95 9.93 0.35 -0.42
N LYS A 96 8.83 0.78 0.21
CA LYS A 96 7.68 1.39 -0.49
C LYS A 96 8.10 2.64 -1.26
N ARG A 97 8.86 3.55 -0.61
CA ARG A 97 9.40 4.75 -1.24
C ARG A 97 10.29 4.42 -2.43
N PHE A 98 11.19 3.44 -2.27
CA PHE A 98 12.05 2.98 -3.37
C PHE A 98 11.24 2.54 -4.59
N ALA A 99 10.24 1.67 -4.39
CA ALA A 99 9.40 1.18 -5.48
C ALA A 99 8.63 2.33 -6.16
N ALA A 100 8.10 3.27 -5.37
CA ALA A 100 7.36 4.42 -5.88
C ALA A 100 8.26 5.39 -6.65
N ASP A 101 9.46 5.70 -6.13
CA ASP A 101 10.42 6.58 -6.80
C ASP A 101 10.96 5.93 -8.09
N TRP A 102 11.16 4.62 -8.09
CA TRP A 102 11.52 3.86 -9.30
C TRP A 102 10.45 3.99 -10.39
N ASP A 103 9.18 3.84 -10.03
CA ASP A 103 8.07 3.98 -10.98
C ASP A 103 7.96 5.41 -11.52
N LEU A 104 8.11 6.40 -10.64
CA LEU A 104 8.04 7.82 -11.00
C LEU A 104 9.16 8.25 -11.97
N ALA A 105 10.32 7.57 -11.90
CA ALA A 105 11.46 7.82 -12.77
C ALA A 105 11.32 7.18 -14.17
N ARG A 106 10.32 6.32 -14.38
CA ARG A 106 10.10 5.67 -15.68
C ARG A 106 9.52 6.68 -16.70
N PRO A 107 9.82 6.48 -18.00
CA PRO A 107 9.16 7.26 -19.06
C PRO A 107 7.64 7.14 -19.04
N THR A 108 7.14 5.97 -18.65
CA THR A 108 5.71 5.66 -18.50
C THR A 108 5.47 5.02 -17.14
N PRO A 109 5.14 5.82 -16.09
CA PRO A 109 4.75 5.29 -14.80
C PRO A 109 3.53 4.38 -14.90
N TRP A 110 3.43 3.42 -14.00
CA TRP A 110 2.29 2.52 -13.98
C TRP A 110 0.99 3.25 -13.59
N ILE A 111 -0.02 3.06 -14.41
CA ILE A 111 -1.39 3.59 -14.19
C ILE A 111 -2.35 2.41 -14.15
N PRO A 112 -3.32 2.38 -13.21
CA PRO A 112 -4.29 1.31 -13.13
C PRO A 112 -5.15 1.24 -14.39
N ARG A 113 -5.48 0.01 -14.77
CA ARG A 113 -6.38 -0.22 -15.91
C ARG A 113 -7.78 0.21 -15.51
N LYS A 114 -8.39 1.11 -16.29
CA LYS A 114 -9.78 1.50 -16.08
C LYS A 114 -10.71 0.33 -16.40
N ALA A 115 -11.71 0.14 -15.53
CA ALA A 115 -12.82 -0.76 -15.80
C ALA A 115 -13.66 -0.26 -16.99
N THR A 116 -14.57 -1.10 -17.47
CA THR A 116 -15.52 -0.74 -18.53
C THR A 116 -16.30 0.53 -18.15
N PRO A 117 -16.43 1.51 -19.05
CA PRO A 117 -17.16 2.75 -18.77
C PRO A 117 -18.57 2.48 -18.26
N THR A 118 -18.93 3.10 -17.16
CA THR A 118 -20.25 2.93 -16.52
C THR A 118 -21.29 3.92 -17.07
N GLY A 119 -20.86 4.93 -17.82
CA GLY A 119 -21.71 6.03 -18.26
C GLY A 119 -22.11 7.03 -17.15
N LYS A 120 -21.65 6.81 -15.92
CA LYS A 120 -21.94 7.69 -14.78
C LYS A 120 -20.87 8.77 -14.65
N ARG A 121 -21.31 9.99 -14.37
CA ARG A 121 -20.44 11.14 -14.08
C ARG A 121 -20.43 11.45 -12.59
N ILE A 122 -19.23 11.65 -12.04
CA ILE A 122 -19.00 11.96 -10.62
C ILE A 122 -18.32 13.33 -10.53
N ALA A 123 -18.91 14.23 -9.74
CA ALA A 123 -18.30 15.49 -9.37
C ALA A 123 -17.71 15.37 -7.95
N ILE A 124 -16.44 15.71 -7.81
CA ILE A 124 -15.72 15.70 -6.53
C ILE A 124 -15.35 17.14 -6.18
N VAL A 125 -15.72 17.57 -4.98
CA VAL A 125 -15.40 18.91 -4.48
C VAL A 125 -14.23 18.81 -3.52
N GLY A 126 -13.11 19.40 -3.90
CA GLY A 126 -11.85 19.39 -3.18
C GLY A 126 -10.80 18.46 -3.83
N ALA A 127 -9.67 19.04 -4.26
CA ALA A 127 -8.52 18.35 -4.82
C ALA A 127 -7.42 18.08 -3.78
N GLY A 128 -7.78 17.88 -2.52
CA GLY A 128 -6.88 17.40 -1.46
C GLY A 128 -6.71 15.88 -1.53
N PRO A 129 -5.93 15.27 -0.60
CA PRO A 129 -5.65 13.83 -0.62
C PRO A 129 -6.91 12.97 -0.70
N SER A 130 -7.95 13.34 0.06
CA SER A 130 -9.22 12.60 0.07
C SER A 130 -9.95 12.67 -1.27
N GLY A 131 -10.10 13.87 -1.84
CA GLY A 131 -10.79 14.03 -3.12
C GLY A 131 -10.02 13.41 -4.29
N LEU A 132 -8.69 13.51 -4.30
CA LEU A 132 -7.85 12.87 -5.30
C LEU A 132 -7.87 11.33 -5.18
N SER A 133 -7.91 10.78 -3.95
CA SER A 133 -8.11 9.34 -3.74
C SER A 133 -9.47 8.88 -4.26
N ALA A 134 -10.54 9.63 -3.95
CA ALA A 134 -11.87 9.34 -4.46
C ALA A 134 -11.90 9.40 -6.00
N ALA A 135 -11.22 10.38 -6.60
CA ALA A 135 -11.10 10.51 -8.06
C ALA A 135 -10.37 9.29 -8.67
N TYR A 136 -9.25 8.89 -8.06
CA TYR A 136 -8.45 7.76 -8.51
C TYR A 136 -9.28 6.46 -8.56
N TYR A 137 -9.92 6.09 -7.46
CA TYR A 137 -10.72 4.86 -7.40
C TYR A 137 -11.99 4.94 -8.25
N SER A 138 -12.65 6.09 -8.29
CA SER A 138 -13.83 6.26 -9.14
C SER A 138 -13.50 6.14 -10.62
N ALA A 139 -12.39 6.77 -11.06
CA ALA A 139 -11.92 6.67 -12.43
C ALA A 139 -11.47 5.26 -12.79
N SER A 140 -10.78 4.56 -11.87
CA SER A 140 -10.37 3.17 -12.04
C SER A 140 -11.58 2.24 -12.20
N ASN A 141 -12.69 2.54 -11.51
CA ASN A 141 -13.96 1.81 -11.63
C ASN A 141 -14.79 2.19 -12.87
N GLY A 142 -14.24 2.97 -13.80
CA GLY A 142 -14.85 3.28 -15.08
C GLY A 142 -15.85 4.43 -15.05
N HIS A 143 -15.87 5.24 -13.99
CA HIS A 143 -16.68 6.46 -13.95
C HIS A 143 -15.96 7.63 -14.63
N ASP A 144 -16.74 8.58 -15.16
CA ASP A 144 -16.24 9.85 -15.66
C ASP A 144 -16.19 10.84 -14.48
N VAL A 145 -14.98 11.30 -14.12
CA VAL A 145 -14.74 12.06 -12.88
C VAL A 145 -14.29 13.48 -13.21
N THR A 146 -14.93 14.44 -12.57
CA THR A 146 -14.50 15.84 -12.59
C THR A 146 -14.23 16.31 -11.16
N VAL A 147 -13.03 16.86 -10.93
CA VAL A 147 -12.63 17.40 -9.61
C VAL A 147 -12.69 18.93 -9.67
N PHE A 148 -13.33 19.52 -8.68
CA PHE A 148 -13.44 20.96 -8.49
C PHE A 148 -12.68 21.38 -7.24
N ASP A 149 -11.84 22.40 -7.33
CA ASP A 149 -11.16 22.98 -6.18
C ASP A 149 -11.14 24.50 -6.25
N LYS A 150 -11.13 25.15 -5.11
CA LYS A 150 -10.98 26.62 -5.01
C LYS A 150 -9.55 27.11 -5.22
N GLN A 151 -8.58 26.20 -5.02
CA GLN A 151 -7.16 26.52 -5.21
C GLN A 151 -6.75 26.31 -6.67
N PRO A 152 -5.80 27.10 -7.17
CA PRO A 152 -5.37 27.01 -8.57
C PRO A 152 -4.67 25.68 -8.91
N GLU A 153 -4.13 24.99 -7.90
CA GLU A 153 -3.42 23.75 -8.11
C GLU A 153 -3.88 22.64 -7.15
N PRO A 154 -3.93 21.38 -7.62
CA PRO A 154 -4.36 20.25 -6.79
C PRO A 154 -3.33 19.90 -5.73
N GLY A 155 -3.76 19.10 -4.75
CA GLY A 155 -2.93 18.55 -3.68
C GLY A 155 -3.35 18.97 -2.27
N GLY A 156 -4.14 20.03 -2.10
CA GLY A 156 -4.63 20.46 -0.80
C GLY A 156 -3.50 20.56 0.23
N MET A 157 -3.64 19.95 1.41
CA MET A 157 -2.61 19.98 2.46
C MET A 157 -1.29 19.33 2.07
N MET A 158 -1.26 18.42 1.12
CA MET A 158 0.02 17.89 0.59
C MET A 158 0.83 18.99 -0.11
N ARG A 159 0.15 20.00 -0.66
CA ARG A 159 0.78 21.13 -1.34
C ARG A 159 0.99 22.33 -0.43
N TYR A 160 -0.05 22.73 0.28
CA TYR A 160 -0.09 23.99 0.99
C TYR A 160 0.30 23.88 2.47
N GLY A 161 0.37 22.63 3.03
CA GLY A 161 0.67 22.38 4.42
C GLY A 161 1.98 21.66 4.68
N ILE A 162 2.43 20.78 3.78
CA ILE A 162 3.67 20.03 3.96
C ILE A 162 4.86 20.84 3.42
N PRO A 163 5.89 21.13 4.23
CA PRO A 163 7.06 21.87 3.78
C PRO A 163 7.81 21.18 2.64
N ALA A 164 8.35 21.96 1.70
CA ALA A 164 9.04 21.45 0.52
C ALA A 164 10.28 20.60 0.83
N TYR A 165 10.95 20.84 1.95
CA TYR A 165 12.09 20.01 2.39
C TYR A 165 11.67 18.59 2.75
N ARG A 166 10.40 18.35 3.14
CA ARG A 166 9.86 17.03 3.44
C ARG A 166 9.19 16.40 2.22
N LEU A 167 8.46 17.18 1.45
CA LEU A 167 7.78 16.76 0.22
C LEU A 167 8.08 17.75 -0.90
N PRO A 168 9.13 17.54 -1.71
CA PRO A 168 9.51 18.44 -2.79
C PRO A 168 8.37 18.65 -3.79
N HIS A 169 8.24 19.89 -4.29
CA HIS A 169 7.14 20.29 -5.16
C HIS A 169 7.12 19.52 -6.49
N ASP A 170 8.29 19.31 -7.09
CA ASP A 170 8.46 18.58 -8.34
C ASP A 170 8.09 17.11 -8.22
N VAL A 171 8.43 16.48 -7.09
CA VAL A 171 8.11 15.08 -6.79
C VAL A 171 6.60 14.90 -6.65
N ARG A 172 5.95 15.78 -5.89
CA ARG A 172 4.50 15.74 -5.69
C ARG A 172 3.74 16.00 -6.99
N ALA A 173 4.22 16.92 -7.83
CA ALA A 173 3.53 17.28 -9.07
C ALA A 173 3.57 16.16 -10.12
N LYS A 174 4.46 15.20 -9.97
CA LYS A 174 4.58 14.04 -10.87
C LYS A 174 3.72 12.85 -10.43
N GLU A 175 3.31 12.78 -9.18
CA GLU A 175 2.43 11.73 -8.68
C GLU A 175 0.96 12.04 -8.98
#